data_37bdffb851c1409a133218dd5aec67d7
#
_entry.id   37bdffb851c1409a133218dd5aec67d7
#
_cell.length_a   1.000
_cell.length_b   1.000
_cell.length_c   1.000
_cell.angle_alpha   90.00
_cell.angle_beta   90.00
_cell.angle_gamma   90.00
#
_symmetry.space_group_name_H-M   'P 1'
#
loop_
_entity.id
_entity.type
_entity.pdbx_description
1 polymer ?
#
loop_
_entity_poly.entity_id
_entity_poly.type
_entity_poly.pdbx_seq_one_letter_code
_entity_poly.pdbx_strand_id
1 'polypeptide(L)'
;MEKNIDELIEQLGSVDEFEREEALGELQIRSDEAYDSLVDALKNRNKNIRRYSAQVLGYIADERAIDPLVEALEDNNKLVRREASTALIRIGEPAFQPLVDLLKHDNWRVRGAAAWALGSMKKPEAIEPLEELLDDESGFVKSGAKSAIHQIKEANNL
;
A
#
# COMPACT_ATOMS: atom_id res chain seq x y z
N MET A 1 -32.60 0.69 5.01
CA MET A 1 -32.03 2.05 5.09
C MET A 1 -30.58 1.98 4.66
N GLU A 2 -30.17 2.91 3.82
CA GLU A 2 -28.80 2.99 3.37
C GLU A 2 -27.87 3.44 4.51
N LYS A 3 -26.74 2.73 4.72
CA LYS A 3 -25.74 3.10 5.73
C LYS A 3 -25.00 4.36 5.28
N ASN A 4 -24.66 5.23 6.23
CA ASN A 4 -23.80 6.35 5.92
C ASN A 4 -22.32 5.91 5.84
N ILE A 5 -21.44 6.78 5.37
CA ILE A 5 -20.03 6.46 5.18
C ILE A 5 -19.34 6.06 6.49
N ASP A 6 -19.63 6.75 7.58
CA ASP A 6 -19.01 6.44 8.89
C ASP A 6 -19.43 5.05 9.39
N GLU A 7 -20.68 4.68 9.21
CA GLU A 7 -21.18 3.33 9.54
C GLU A 7 -20.47 2.25 8.70
N LEU A 8 -20.27 2.50 7.42
CA LEU A 8 -19.57 1.57 6.54
C LEU A 8 -18.09 1.44 6.93
N ILE A 9 -17.44 2.53 7.31
CA ILE A 9 -16.05 2.49 7.79
C ILE A 9 -15.95 1.70 9.09
N GLU A 10 -16.84 1.91 10.05
CA GLU A 10 -16.88 1.11 11.28
C GLU A 10 -17.10 -0.38 10.97
N GLN A 11 -17.91 -0.68 9.98
CA GLN A 11 -18.17 -2.05 9.54
C GLN A 11 -16.92 -2.75 8.96
N LEU A 12 -15.94 -2.00 8.43
CA LEU A 12 -14.65 -2.55 8.01
C LEU A 12 -13.89 -3.23 9.17
N GLY A 13 -14.20 -2.85 10.40
CA GLY A 13 -13.62 -3.45 11.61
C GLY A 13 -14.32 -4.72 12.08
N SER A 14 -15.42 -5.13 11.44
CA SER A 14 -16.21 -6.29 11.85
C SER A 14 -15.38 -7.59 11.78
N VAL A 15 -15.64 -8.50 12.71
CA VAL A 15 -15.10 -9.86 12.67
C VAL A 15 -15.84 -10.72 11.65
N ASP A 16 -17.05 -10.34 11.28
CA ASP A 16 -17.84 -11.00 10.25
C ASP A 16 -17.34 -10.62 8.86
N GLU A 17 -16.93 -11.63 8.09
CA GLU A 17 -16.39 -11.43 6.75
C GLU A 17 -17.44 -10.87 5.79
N PHE A 18 -18.67 -11.34 5.89
CA PHE A 18 -19.75 -10.88 5.02
C PHE A 18 -20.03 -9.38 5.22
N GLU A 19 -20.09 -8.94 6.49
CA GLU A 19 -20.26 -7.51 6.79
C GLU A 19 -19.11 -6.66 6.24
N ARG A 20 -17.87 -7.15 6.35
CA ARG A 20 -16.71 -6.43 5.79
C ARG A 20 -16.79 -6.32 4.29
N GLU A 21 -17.09 -7.43 3.60
CA GLU A 21 -17.18 -7.44 2.13
C GLU A 21 -18.30 -6.52 1.63
N GLU A 22 -19.43 -6.49 2.32
CA GLU A 22 -20.51 -5.54 2.03
C GLU A 22 -20.01 -4.09 2.11
N ALA A 23 -19.34 -3.75 3.21
CA ALA A 23 -18.78 -2.41 3.40
C ALA A 23 -17.71 -2.06 2.37
N LEU A 24 -16.81 -3.01 2.05
CA LEU A 24 -15.78 -2.82 1.02
C LEU A 24 -16.40 -2.48 -0.33
N GLY A 25 -17.41 -3.23 -0.75
CA GLY A 25 -18.09 -3.00 -2.02
C GLY A 25 -18.82 -1.67 -2.07
N GLU A 26 -19.56 -1.35 -1.01
CA GLU A 26 -20.34 -0.12 -0.94
C GLU A 26 -19.45 1.14 -0.92
N LEU A 27 -18.34 1.10 -0.17
CA LEU A 27 -17.37 2.20 -0.14
C LEU A 27 -16.68 2.42 -1.48
N GLN A 28 -16.44 1.36 -2.25
CA GLN A 28 -15.91 1.48 -3.61
C GLN A 28 -16.91 2.15 -4.55
N ILE A 29 -18.17 1.74 -4.48
CA ILE A 29 -19.24 2.32 -5.31
C ILE A 29 -19.41 3.81 -5.00
N ARG A 30 -19.32 4.17 -3.72
CA ARG A 30 -19.47 5.54 -3.24
C ARG A 30 -18.12 6.24 -3.04
N SER A 31 -17.16 5.96 -3.90
CA SER A 31 -15.76 6.39 -3.75
C SER A 31 -15.57 7.90 -3.58
N ASP A 32 -16.30 8.71 -4.36
CA ASP A 32 -16.20 10.18 -4.28
C ASP A 32 -16.65 10.71 -2.91
N GLU A 33 -17.70 10.12 -2.35
CA GLU A 33 -18.22 10.49 -1.03
C GLU A 33 -17.35 9.94 0.10
N ALA A 34 -16.77 8.76 -0.09
CA ALA A 34 -16.03 8.02 0.93
C ALA A 34 -14.55 8.42 1.05
N TYR A 35 -13.98 9.07 0.03
CA TYR A 35 -12.53 9.25 -0.07
C TYR A 35 -11.92 9.91 1.17
N ASP A 36 -12.42 11.08 1.58
CA ASP A 36 -11.84 11.80 2.72
C ASP A 36 -11.94 10.99 4.02
N SER A 37 -13.07 10.34 4.24
CA SER A 37 -13.28 9.49 5.42
C SER A 37 -12.38 8.25 5.43
N LEU A 38 -12.09 7.68 4.25
CA LEU A 38 -11.16 6.57 4.10
C LEU A 38 -9.71 7.00 4.41
N VAL A 39 -9.30 8.18 3.96
CA VAL A 39 -7.99 8.73 4.28
C VAL A 39 -7.85 8.94 5.79
N ASP A 40 -8.85 9.52 6.44
CA ASP A 40 -8.86 9.68 7.90
C ASP A 40 -8.81 8.33 8.61
N ALA A 41 -9.50 7.33 8.09
CA ALA A 41 -9.56 5.98 8.65
C ALA A 41 -8.23 5.22 8.60
N LEU A 42 -7.26 5.66 7.79
CA LEU A 42 -5.89 5.13 7.84
C LEU A 42 -5.21 5.37 9.18
N LYS A 43 -5.72 6.28 9.99
CA LYS A 43 -5.23 6.60 11.34
C LYS A 43 -6.16 6.12 12.45
N ASN A 44 -7.17 5.31 12.11
CA ASN A 44 -8.11 4.76 13.10
C ASN A 44 -7.37 3.87 14.11
N ARG A 45 -7.81 3.89 15.35
CA ARG A 45 -7.24 3.04 16.42
C ARG A 45 -7.39 1.53 16.15
N ASN A 46 -8.42 1.13 15.40
CA ASN A 46 -8.66 -0.25 15.01
C ASN A 46 -7.80 -0.61 13.79
N LYS A 47 -6.86 -1.54 13.97
CA LYS A 47 -5.95 -1.98 12.90
C LYS A 47 -6.68 -2.56 11.67
N ASN A 48 -7.85 -3.19 11.88
CA ASN A 48 -8.62 -3.74 10.77
C ASN A 48 -9.26 -2.63 9.95
N ILE A 49 -9.75 -1.57 10.59
CA ILE A 49 -10.26 -0.39 9.87
C ILE A 49 -9.13 0.25 9.07
N ARG A 50 -7.94 0.43 9.66
CA ARG A 50 -6.78 0.96 8.92
C ARG A 50 -6.44 0.08 7.71
N ARG A 51 -6.36 -1.24 7.92
CA ARG A 51 -6.04 -2.21 6.87
C ARG A 51 -7.01 -2.15 5.71
N TYR A 52 -8.30 -2.28 6.00
CA TYR A 52 -9.32 -2.34 4.95
C TYR A 52 -9.57 -0.98 4.30
N SER A 53 -9.36 0.13 5.02
CA SER A 53 -9.36 1.46 4.41
C SER A 53 -8.25 1.61 3.36
N ALA A 54 -7.04 1.13 3.66
CA ALA A 54 -5.96 1.09 2.68
C ALA A 54 -6.32 0.23 1.47
N GLN A 55 -6.97 -0.90 1.69
CA GLN A 55 -7.43 -1.78 0.61
C GLN A 55 -8.44 -1.07 -0.31
N VAL A 56 -9.45 -0.41 0.26
CA VAL A 56 -10.44 0.33 -0.53
C VAL A 56 -9.78 1.45 -1.32
N LEU A 57 -8.88 2.22 -0.70
CA LEU A 57 -8.14 3.28 -1.39
C LEU A 57 -7.32 2.75 -2.57
N GLY A 58 -6.76 1.55 -2.44
CA GLY A 58 -6.08 0.88 -3.54
C GLY A 58 -7.01 0.53 -4.70
N TYR A 59 -8.20 0.04 -4.41
CA TYR A 59 -9.20 -0.26 -5.43
C TYR A 59 -9.73 1.00 -6.12
N ILE A 60 -9.92 2.09 -5.37
CA ILE A 60 -10.30 3.39 -5.94
C ILE A 60 -9.18 3.91 -6.86
N ALA A 61 -7.93 3.64 -6.52
CA ALA A 61 -6.73 4.00 -7.29
C ALA A 61 -6.60 5.51 -7.58
N ASP A 62 -7.06 6.36 -6.66
CA ASP A 62 -6.91 7.80 -6.78
C ASP A 62 -5.49 8.20 -6.36
N GLU A 63 -4.78 8.91 -7.24
CA GLU A 63 -3.39 9.33 -6.99
C GLU A 63 -3.23 10.25 -5.78
N ARG A 64 -4.30 10.94 -5.36
CA ARG A 64 -4.29 11.76 -4.14
C ARG A 64 -4.03 10.93 -2.87
N ALA A 65 -4.29 9.61 -2.92
CA ALA A 65 -4.07 8.71 -1.80
C ALA A 65 -2.59 8.29 -1.63
N ILE A 66 -1.70 8.66 -2.56
CA ILE A 66 -0.29 8.24 -2.50
C ILE A 66 0.35 8.69 -1.18
N ASP A 67 0.30 9.97 -0.83
CA ASP A 67 0.92 10.48 0.40
C ASP A 67 0.35 9.83 1.67
N PRO A 68 -0.98 9.75 1.86
CA PRO A 68 -1.53 9.02 3.01
C PRO A 68 -1.14 7.54 3.06
N LEU A 69 -1.06 6.86 1.93
CA LEU A 69 -0.65 5.46 1.86
C LEU A 69 0.85 5.28 2.14
N VAL A 70 1.68 6.24 1.73
CA VAL A 70 3.11 6.26 2.08
C VAL A 70 3.28 6.38 3.59
N GLU A 71 2.52 7.25 4.26
CA GLU A 71 2.53 7.32 5.74
C GLU A 71 2.13 5.98 6.37
N ALA A 72 1.17 5.27 5.78
CA ALA A 72 0.72 3.98 6.28
C ALA A 72 1.78 2.87 6.17
N LEU A 73 2.83 3.07 5.38
CA LEU A 73 3.98 2.14 5.34
C LEU A 73 4.79 2.14 6.65
N GLU A 74 4.61 3.13 7.50
CA GLU A 74 5.21 3.19 8.85
C GLU A 74 4.32 2.57 9.94
N ASP A 75 3.13 2.08 9.58
CA ASP A 75 2.19 1.51 10.55
C ASP A 75 2.84 0.39 11.35
N ASN A 76 2.51 0.31 12.64
CA ASN A 76 3.03 -0.73 13.52
C ASN A 76 2.49 -2.13 13.19
N ASN A 77 1.38 -2.22 12.47
CA ASN A 77 0.76 -3.48 12.08
C ASN A 77 1.23 -3.93 10.69
N LYS A 78 1.75 -5.14 10.60
CA LYS A 78 2.27 -5.73 9.37
C LYS A 78 1.23 -5.78 8.23
N LEU A 79 -0.03 -6.09 8.56
CA LEU A 79 -1.08 -6.22 7.53
C LEU A 79 -1.47 -4.86 6.98
N VAL A 80 -1.44 -3.80 7.81
CA VAL A 80 -1.68 -2.43 7.35
C VAL A 80 -0.57 -2.01 6.37
N ARG A 81 0.70 -2.24 6.73
CA ARG A 81 1.83 -1.93 5.83
C ARG A 81 1.70 -2.66 4.49
N ARG A 82 1.32 -3.93 4.53
CA ARG A 82 1.13 -4.75 3.33
C ARG A 82 0.03 -4.20 2.42
N GLU A 83 -1.12 -3.87 3.00
CA GLU A 83 -2.24 -3.31 2.23
C GLU A 83 -1.90 -1.94 1.64
N ALA A 84 -1.16 -1.11 2.39
CA ALA A 84 -0.69 0.18 1.88
C ALA A 84 0.25 0.00 0.67
N SER A 85 1.19 -0.94 0.73
CA SER A 85 2.07 -1.27 -0.40
C SER A 85 1.27 -1.76 -1.59
N THR A 86 0.32 -2.66 -1.38
CA THR A 86 -0.55 -3.20 -2.43
C THR A 86 -1.39 -2.08 -3.07
N ALA A 87 -1.91 -1.16 -2.25
CA ALA A 87 -2.67 -0.02 -2.73
C ALA A 87 -1.82 0.88 -3.64
N LEU A 88 -0.57 1.15 -3.26
CA LEU A 88 0.36 1.92 -4.09
C LEU A 88 0.66 1.24 -5.43
N ILE A 89 0.79 -0.09 -5.43
CA ILE A 89 0.96 -0.88 -6.67
C ILE A 89 -0.27 -0.72 -7.57
N ARG A 90 -1.47 -0.77 -6.99
CA ARG A 90 -2.73 -0.61 -7.75
C ARG A 90 -2.88 0.78 -8.34
N ILE A 91 -2.44 1.82 -7.65
CA ILE A 91 -2.41 3.19 -8.19
C ILE A 91 -1.51 3.24 -9.42
N GLY A 92 -0.40 2.50 -9.40
CA GLY A 92 0.45 2.32 -10.56
C GLY A 92 1.41 3.46 -10.81
N GLU A 93 1.50 3.91 -12.06
CA GLU A 93 2.52 4.86 -12.54
C GLU A 93 2.71 6.09 -11.66
N PRO A 94 1.66 6.78 -11.17
CA PRO A 94 1.85 7.96 -10.31
C PRO A 94 2.58 7.64 -8.99
N ALA A 95 2.54 6.39 -8.53
CA ALA A 95 3.22 5.96 -7.30
C ALA A 95 4.68 5.54 -7.54
N PHE A 96 5.12 5.39 -8.79
CA PHE A 96 6.46 4.84 -9.09
C PHE A 96 7.58 5.70 -8.51
N GLN A 97 7.66 6.98 -8.85
CA GLN A 97 8.72 7.85 -8.35
C GLN A 97 8.68 8.03 -6.82
N PRO A 98 7.51 8.25 -6.19
CA PRO A 98 7.42 8.22 -4.73
C PRO A 98 7.99 6.95 -4.10
N LEU A 99 7.75 5.77 -4.68
CA LEU A 99 8.29 4.50 -4.19
C LEU A 99 9.83 4.44 -4.36
N VAL A 100 10.36 4.94 -5.47
CA VAL A 100 11.81 5.03 -5.69
C VAL A 100 12.44 5.92 -4.60
N ASP A 101 11.84 7.05 -4.29
CA ASP A 101 12.32 7.96 -3.26
C ASP A 101 12.35 7.31 -1.88
N LEU A 102 11.39 6.43 -1.59
CA LEU A 102 11.30 5.70 -0.32
C LEU A 102 12.40 4.64 -0.13
N LEU A 103 13.12 4.28 -1.17
CA LEU A 103 14.27 3.36 -1.05
C LEU A 103 15.39 3.96 -0.19
N LYS A 104 15.38 5.26 0.04
CA LYS A 104 16.34 5.99 0.89
C LYS A 104 15.75 6.40 2.24
N HIS A 105 14.56 5.91 2.59
CA HIS A 105 13.89 6.25 3.85
C HIS A 105 14.67 5.72 5.06
N ASP A 106 14.64 6.44 6.17
CA ASP A 106 15.37 6.07 7.39
C ASP A 106 14.87 4.74 7.98
N ASN A 107 13.57 4.48 7.90
CA ASN A 107 12.95 3.27 8.43
C ASN A 107 13.15 2.10 7.46
N TRP A 108 13.86 1.06 7.92
CA TRP A 108 14.12 -0.13 7.10
C TRP A 108 12.85 -0.84 6.62
N ARG A 109 11.76 -0.78 7.38
CA ARG A 109 10.47 -1.37 6.98
C ARG A 109 9.90 -0.66 5.76
N VAL A 110 10.04 0.66 5.70
CA VAL A 110 9.59 1.47 4.55
C VAL A 110 10.46 1.17 3.34
N ARG A 111 11.80 1.10 3.50
CA ARG A 111 12.70 0.71 2.40
C ARG A 111 12.33 -0.66 1.84
N GLY A 112 12.09 -1.64 2.71
CA GLY A 112 11.69 -2.98 2.32
C GLY A 112 10.33 -3.03 1.61
N ALA A 113 9.35 -2.29 2.11
CA ALA A 113 8.03 -2.19 1.49
C ALA A 113 8.10 -1.55 0.09
N ALA A 114 8.89 -0.49 -0.05
CA ALA A 114 9.11 0.17 -1.34
C ALA A 114 9.80 -0.77 -2.35
N ALA A 115 10.82 -1.50 -1.91
CA ALA A 115 11.50 -2.49 -2.76
C ALA A 115 10.54 -3.57 -3.25
N TRP A 116 9.72 -4.10 -2.35
CA TRP A 116 8.72 -5.11 -2.70
C TRP A 116 7.71 -4.57 -3.72
N ALA A 117 7.20 -3.36 -3.49
CA ALA A 117 6.24 -2.73 -4.39
C ALA A 117 6.84 -2.51 -5.79
N LEU A 118 8.07 -2.01 -5.86
CA LEU A 118 8.77 -1.78 -7.12
C LEU A 118 9.02 -3.09 -7.89
N GLY A 119 9.36 -4.16 -7.17
CA GLY A 119 9.50 -5.49 -7.77
C GLY A 119 8.19 -5.96 -8.42
N SER A 120 7.07 -5.73 -7.73
CA SER A 120 5.73 -6.10 -8.20
C SER A 120 5.26 -5.26 -9.39
N MET A 121 5.75 -4.03 -9.53
CA MET A 121 5.45 -3.15 -10.67
C MET A 121 6.21 -3.56 -11.95
N LYS A 122 7.27 -4.33 -11.82
CA LYS A 122 8.03 -4.94 -12.92
C LYS A 122 8.61 -3.94 -13.94
N LYS A 123 8.92 -2.73 -13.50
CA LYS A 123 9.48 -1.68 -14.36
C LYS A 123 11.01 -1.70 -14.32
N PRO A 124 11.70 -1.86 -15.49
CA PRO A 124 13.16 -1.91 -15.53
C PRO A 124 13.85 -0.68 -14.92
N GLU A 125 13.19 0.48 -14.95
CA GLU A 125 13.71 1.73 -14.40
C GLU A 125 13.96 1.68 -12.88
N ALA A 126 13.38 0.71 -12.19
CA ALA A 126 13.61 0.50 -10.76
C ALA A 126 14.89 -0.30 -10.45
N ILE A 127 15.49 -0.97 -11.44
CA ILE A 127 16.64 -1.86 -11.20
C ILE A 127 17.81 -1.09 -10.60
N GLU A 128 18.22 0.01 -11.21
CA GLU A 128 19.38 0.79 -10.75
C GLU A 128 19.19 1.32 -9.32
N PRO A 129 18.06 1.97 -8.97
CA PRO A 129 17.81 2.36 -7.58
C PRO A 129 17.80 1.17 -6.59
N LEU A 130 17.25 0.03 -6.99
CA LEU A 130 17.22 -1.17 -6.14
C LEU A 130 18.62 -1.77 -5.92
N GLU A 131 19.51 -1.66 -6.90
CA GLU A 131 20.88 -2.15 -6.76
C GLU A 131 21.63 -1.45 -5.62
N GLU A 132 21.32 -0.18 -5.33
CA GLU A 132 21.89 0.55 -4.21
C GLU A 132 21.55 -0.10 -2.85
N LEU A 133 20.43 -0.82 -2.77
CA LEU A 133 19.99 -1.52 -1.55
C LEU A 133 20.66 -2.89 -1.35
N LEU A 134 21.45 -3.36 -2.30
CA LEU A 134 22.16 -4.64 -2.16
C LEU A 134 23.24 -4.58 -1.06
N ASP A 135 23.65 -3.38 -0.66
CA ASP A 135 24.59 -3.12 0.43
C ASP A 135 23.90 -2.52 1.67
N ASP A 136 22.56 -2.61 1.75
CA ASP A 136 21.80 -2.06 2.89
C ASP A 136 22.22 -2.72 4.21
N GLU A 137 22.23 -1.95 5.27
CA GLU A 137 22.54 -2.45 6.63
C GLU A 137 21.55 -3.50 7.14
N SER A 138 20.31 -3.48 6.64
CA SER A 138 19.28 -4.48 6.96
C SER A 138 19.35 -5.66 6.01
N GLY A 139 19.59 -6.85 6.54
CA GLY A 139 19.56 -8.10 5.76
C GLY A 139 18.21 -8.34 5.10
N PHE A 140 17.13 -7.92 5.75
CA PHE A 140 15.77 -8.00 5.20
C PHE A 140 15.63 -7.13 3.95
N VAL A 141 16.12 -5.89 4.00
CA VAL A 141 16.10 -4.95 2.85
C VAL A 141 16.97 -5.47 1.70
N LYS A 142 18.20 -5.95 2.02
CA LYS A 142 19.09 -6.56 0.99
C LYS A 142 18.41 -7.70 0.26
N SER A 143 17.80 -8.61 1.00
CA SER A 143 17.10 -9.76 0.44
C SER A 143 15.90 -9.33 -0.41
N GLY A 144 15.14 -8.36 0.06
CA GLY A 144 13.99 -7.79 -0.66
C GLY A 144 14.40 -7.12 -1.96
N ALA A 145 15.49 -6.34 -1.94
CA ALA A 145 16.02 -5.68 -3.14
C ALA A 145 16.49 -6.70 -4.18
N LYS A 146 17.20 -7.73 -3.74
CA LYS A 146 17.66 -8.81 -4.62
C LYS A 146 16.48 -9.52 -5.29
N SER A 147 15.46 -9.86 -4.52
CA SER A 147 14.24 -10.50 -5.02
C SER A 147 13.49 -9.59 -6.01
N ALA A 148 13.37 -8.30 -5.70
CA ALA A 148 12.72 -7.32 -6.57
C ALA A 148 13.44 -7.19 -7.93
N ILE A 149 14.77 -7.08 -7.91
CA ILE A 149 15.59 -7.00 -9.13
C ILE A 149 15.38 -8.25 -9.99
N HIS A 150 15.44 -9.42 -9.37
CA HIS A 150 15.22 -10.70 -10.07
C HIS A 150 13.84 -10.74 -10.74
N GLN A 151 12.81 -10.37 -9.99
CA GLN A 151 11.44 -10.34 -10.48
C GLN A 151 11.27 -9.38 -11.68
N ILE A 152 11.88 -8.20 -11.62
CA ILE A 152 11.84 -7.22 -12.71
C ILE A 152 12.57 -7.77 -13.94
N LYS A 153 13.78 -8.30 -13.76
CA LYS A 153 14.57 -8.85 -14.86
C LYS A 153 13.85 -10.00 -15.55
N GLU A 154 13.30 -10.92 -14.77
CA GLU A 154 12.55 -12.06 -15.30
C GLU A 154 11.33 -11.61 -16.12
N ALA A 155 10.57 -10.63 -15.62
CA ALA A 155 9.40 -10.11 -16.31
C ALA A 155 9.73 -9.39 -17.63
N ASN A 156 10.95 -8.89 -17.78
CA ASN A 156 11.40 -8.12 -18.97
C ASN A 156 12.43 -8.86 -19.83
N ASN A 157 12.70 -10.12 -19.54
CA ASN A 157 13.67 -10.97 -20.26
C ASN A 157 15.10 -10.36 -20.26
N LEU A 158 15.52 -9.85 -19.11
CA LEU A 158 16.85 -9.24 -18.91
C LEU A 158 17.82 -10.15 -18.16
#